data_94e0d5a4ab36287252618d1f16491b65
#
_entry.id   94e0d5a4ab36287252618d1f16491b65
#
_cell.length_a   1.000
_cell.length_b   1.000
_cell.length_c   1.000
_cell.angle_alpha   90.00
_cell.angle_beta   90.00
_cell.angle_gamma   90.00
#
_symmetry.space_group_name_H-M   'P 1'
#
loop_
_entity.id
_entity.type
_entity.pdbx_description
1 polymer ?
#
loop_
_entity_poly.entity_id
_entity_poly.type
_entity_poly.pdbx_seq_one_letter_code
_entity_poly.pdbx_strand_id
1 'polypeptide(L)'
;MPSIYLKPLFEKKADPLTLILRDIFKENNYALPYLGALTLGLGVAQSPNVHADDTVEEVIVTASKRSENLQDVPMSVQAIGAAELDLKNVKGLDDIANLSPTVTLDAGGPGNSTFYIRGVSDGGFGNPSGAASTTALYLDEQPLTTIGQTPDLHVFDVERVEVLSGPQGTLYGSSSTSGNIKIITKKPDVSSIDYGFDVEYGSITDGSNDESLEAFINMPLGANTAVRISAYDLQDGGWIDNELTSKTFTNSGYTIDNSAHAKDDYNELNKSGYRIRLASEIMSQNLDLSLLDQTSEFGGSWETDEAVGPRSNSRFNEEHFDDDFSQISLSLSGDLSDNVEYIFTASSFDRDVNYTYDYSEYVEYYNYDGPTYTCDYYDYYYYYNISGCQDP
;
A
#
# COMPACT_ATOMS: atom_id res chain seq x y z
N MET A 1 -23.70 -7.81 30.97
CA MET A 1 -24.15 -8.93 30.11
C MET A 1 -22.95 -9.32 29.24
N PRO A 2 -22.63 -10.59 29.05
CA PRO A 2 -21.40 -10.96 28.37
C PRO A 2 -21.49 -10.64 26.86
N SER A 3 -20.50 -9.92 26.38
CA SER A 3 -20.28 -9.67 24.95
C SER A 3 -20.10 -11.01 24.22
N ILE A 4 -20.92 -11.26 23.22
CA ILE A 4 -20.77 -12.40 22.32
C ILE A 4 -19.71 -12.03 21.29
N TYR A 5 -18.47 -12.42 21.55
CA TYR A 5 -17.45 -12.47 20.52
C TYR A 5 -17.80 -13.59 19.54
N LEU A 6 -18.21 -13.25 18.33
CA LEU A 6 -18.21 -14.18 17.23
C LEU A 6 -16.75 -14.39 16.81
N LYS A 7 -16.12 -15.43 17.33
CA LYS A 7 -14.85 -15.92 16.79
C LYS A 7 -15.04 -16.24 15.30
N PRO A 8 -14.18 -15.76 14.40
CA PRO A 8 -14.22 -16.19 13.02
C PRO A 8 -14.00 -17.71 12.95
N LEU A 9 -14.85 -18.41 12.23
CA LEU A 9 -14.91 -19.86 12.09
C LEU A 9 -13.79 -20.46 11.24
N PHE A 10 -12.81 -19.67 10.81
CA PHE A 10 -11.65 -20.11 10.06
C PHE A 10 -10.38 -19.49 10.62
N GLU A 11 -9.75 -20.16 11.58
CA GLU A 11 -8.32 -19.98 11.82
C GLU A 11 -7.57 -20.49 10.56
N LYS A 12 -7.25 -19.61 9.62
CA LYS A 12 -6.25 -19.92 8.59
C LYS A 12 -4.91 -20.11 9.31
N LYS A 13 -4.41 -21.34 9.33
CA LYS A 13 -3.01 -21.56 9.69
C LYS A 13 -2.17 -20.92 8.60
N ALA A 14 -1.36 -19.95 8.98
CA ALA A 14 -0.36 -19.39 8.07
C ALA A 14 0.49 -20.53 7.47
N ASP A 15 0.83 -20.38 6.19
CA ASP A 15 1.71 -21.31 5.48
C ASP A 15 3.03 -21.48 6.25
N PRO A 16 3.61 -22.68 6.34
CA PRO A 16 4.88 -22.91 7.00
C PRO A 16 6.02 -21.98 6.54
N LEU A 17 6.02 -21.56 5.28
CA LEU A 17 7.02 -20.63 4.73
C LEU A 17 6.82 -19.21 5.30
N THR A 18 5.60 -18.74 5.36
CA THR A 18 5.21 -17.46 5.96
C THR A 18 5.58 -17.40 7.44
N LEU A 19 5.38 -18.50 8.17
CA LEU A 19 5.78 -18.60 9.58
C LEU A 19 7.30 -18.55 9.76
N ILE A 20 8.06 -19.25 8.91
CA ILE A 20 9.53 -19.26 8.97
C ILE A 20 10.10 -17.88 8.66
N LEU A 21 9.60 -17.21 7.62
CA LEU A 21 10.05 -15.87 7.25
C LEU A 21 9.65 -14.83 8.31
N ARG A 22 8.43 -14.89 8.82
CA ARG A 22 7.96 -14.03 9.90
C ARG A 22 8.78 -14.21 11.18
N ASP A 23 9.19 -15.43 11.53
CA ASP A 23 10.06 -15.69 12.69
C ASP A 23 11.48 -15.17 12.46
N ILE A 24 12.02 -15.25 11.23
CA ILE A 24 13.33 -14.71 10.87
C ILE A 24 13.33 -13.18 11.02
N PHE A 25 12.27 -12.51 10.61
CA PHE A 25 12.17 -11.05 10.67
C PHE A 25 11.69 -10.51 12.03
N LYS A 26 10.87 -11.25 12.78
CA LYS A 26 10.37 -10.84 14.12
C LYS A 26 11.39 -11.01 15.26
N GLU A 27 12.33 -11.93 15.16
CA GLU A 27 13.29 -12.17 16.26
C GLU A 27 14.51 -11.22 16.25
N ASN A 28 14.68 -10.37 15.22
CA ASN A 28 15.90 -9.58 15.04
C ASN A 28 15.82 -8.10 15.43
N ASN A 29 15.06 -7.73 16.45
CA ASN A 29 15.15 -6.38 17.06
C ASN A 29 16.54 -6.00 17.62
N TYR A 30 17.60 -6.78 17.34
CA TYR A 30 18.97 -6.54 17.81
C TYR A 30 20.01 -6.43 16.70
N ALA A 31 19.63 -6.48 15.42
CA ALA A 31 20.59 -6.54 14.32
C ALA A 31 21.11 -5.18 13.83
N LEU A 32 20.36 -4.10 14.02
CA LEU A 32 20.71 -2.77 13.51
C LEU A 32 21.98 -2.13 14.08
N PRO A 33 22.38 -2.28 15.36
CA PRO A 33 23.60 -1.63 15.85
C PRO A 33 24.91 -2.24 15.32
N TYR A 34 24.89 -3.41 14.69
CA TYR A 34 26.12 -4.08 14.21
C TYR A 34 26.40 -3.89 12.71
N LEU A 35 25.43 -3.43 11.90
CA LEU A 35 25.66 -3.14 10.47
C LEU A 35 26.44 -1.83 10.24
N GLY A 36 26.36 -0.86 11.13
CA GLY A 36 27.09 0.39 11.03
C GLY A 36 28.62 0.28 11.11
N ALA A 37 29.15 -0.89 11.53
CA ALA A 37 30.57 -1.12 11.68
C ALA A 37 31.27 -1.74 10.43
N LEU A 38 30.48 -2.21 9.44
CA LEU A 38 31.06 -2.92 8.28
C LEU A 38 31.29 -2.01 7.05
N THR A 39 30.78 -0.77 7.05
CA THR A 39 30.88 0.13 5.88
C THR A 39 32.12 1.00 5.82
N LEU A 40 32.98 0.97 6.81
CA LEU A 40 34.22 1.79 6.85
C LEU A 40 35.46 1.16 6.19
N GLY A 41 35.35 0.03 5.51
CA GLY A 41 36.47 -0.76 5.02
C GLY A 41 36.62 -0.95 3.50
N LEU A 42 35.72 -0.47 2.65
CA LEU A 42 35.84 -0.71 1.21
C LEU A 42 36.14 0.58 0.43
N GLY A 43 37.33 0.56 -0.08
CA GLY A 43 38.01 1.63 -0.74
C GLY A 43 37.37 2.19 -2.00
N VAL A 44 37.71 3.43 -2.23
CA VAL A 44 37.65 4.26 -3.43
C VAL A 44 37.46 3.44 -4.72
N ALA A 45 36.22 3.26 -5.16
CA ALA A 45 35.93 2.82 -6.51
C ALA A 45 36.06 4.03 -7.45
N GLN A 46 36.90 3.91 -8.44
CA GLN A 46 37.04 4.89 -9.52
C GLN A 46 35.73 5.00 -10.26
N SER A 47 35.17 6.20 -10.30
CA SER A 47 33.97 6.53 -11.09
C SER A 47 34.27 6.18 -12.55
N PRO A 48 33.48 5.32 -13.22
CA PRO A 48 33.53 5.21 -14.66
C PRO A 48 33.08 6.55 -15.28
N ASN A 49 33.80 7.00 -16.30
CA ASN A 49 33.36 8.12 -17.12
C ASN A 49 32.04 7.72 -17.79
N VAL A 50 30.93 8.22 -17.29
CA VAL A 50 29.65 8.13 -17.96
C VAL A 50 29.74 9.02 -19.20
N HIS A 51 29.93 8.43 -20.36
CA HIS A 51 29.63 9.09 -21.62
C HIS A 51 28.09 9.14 -21.68
N ALA A 52 27.54 10.34 -21.69
CA ALA A 52 26.16 10.54 -22.08
C ALA A 52 26.06 10.12 -23.56
N ASP A 53 25.54 8.94 -23.79
CA ASP A 53 25.10 8.51 -25.12
C ASP A 53 23.76 9.21 -25.35
N ASP A 54 23.71 10.10 -26.36
CA ASP A 54 22.51 10.86 -26.77
C ASP A 54 21.47 9.96 -27.47
N THR A 55 21.41 8.68 -27.15
CA THR A 55 20.32 7.80 -27.58
C THR A 55 19.11 8.13 -26.73
N VAL A 56 18.05 8.66 -27.36
CA VAL A 56 16.72 8.80 -26.71
C VAL A 56 16.33 7.42 -26.22
N GLU A 57 16.25 7.25 -24.92
CA GLU A 57 15.87 5.98 -24.31
C GLU A 57 14.44 5.65 -24.73
N GLU A 58 14.28 4.52 -25.42
CA GLU A 58 12.98 4.07 -25.90
C GLU A 58 12.18 3.53 -24.70
N VAL A 59 11.10 4.22 -24.33
CA VAL A 59 10.25 3.81 -23.21
C VAL A 59 9.25 2.77 -23.70
N ILE A 60 9.43 1.53 -23.24
CA ILE A 60 8.52 0.42 -23.52
C ILE A 60 7.46 0.34 -22.42
N VAL A 61 6.19 0.22 -22.82
CA VAL A 61 5.04 0.07 -21.92
C VAL A 61 4.22 -1.18 -22.24
N THR A 62 3.41 -1.61 -21.29
CA THR A 62 2.52 -2.78 -21.42
C THR A 62 1.04 -2.42 -21.33
N ALA A 63 0.72 -1.17 -21.62
CA ALA A 63 -0.63 -0.60 -21.51
C ALA A 63 -1.69 -1.31 -22.35
N SER A 64 -1.31 -1.82 -23.53
CA SER A 64 -2.20 -2.59 -24.43
C SER A 64 -2.16 -4.10 -24.17
N LYS A 65 -1.59 -4.58 -23.06
CA LYS A 65 -1.26 -5.98 -22.79
C LYS A 65 -0.21 -6.56 -23.73
N ARG A 66 0.56 -5.69 -24.38
CA ARG A 66 1.69 -6.01 -25.27
C ARG A 66 2.82 -5.04 -24.96
N SER A 67 4.05 -5.47 -25.21
CA SER A 67 5.22 -4.59 -25.11
C SER A 67 5.28 -3.72 -26.35
N GLU A 68 4.99 -2.44 -26.21
CA GLU A 68 4.97 -1.45 -27.30
C GLU A 68 5.73 -0.20 -26.89
N ASN A 69 6.28 0.54 -27.85
CA ASN A 69 6.86 1.83 -27.56
C ASN A 69 5.76 2.79 -27.10
N LEU A 70 6.03 3.56 -26.04
CA LEU A 70 5.08 4.54 -25.47
C LEU A 70 4.50 5.49 -26.54
N GLN A 71 5.29 5.84 -27.56
CA GLN A 71 4.85 6.74 -28.63
C GLN A 71 3.89 6.09 -29.64
N ASP A 72 3.88 4.76 -29.72
CA ASP A 72 3.03 4.00 -30.63
C ASP A 72 1.69 3.59 -30.02
N VAL A 73 1.55 3.74 -28.69
CA VAL A 73 0.33 3.37 -27.97
C VAL A 73 -0.78 4.38 -28.23
N PRO A 74 -1.95 3.98 -28.77
CA PRO A 74 -3.03 4.90 -29.14
C PRO A 74 -3.91 5.31 -27.93
N MET A 75 -3.30 5.50 -26.76
CA MET A 75 -3.98 5.92 -25.53
C MET A 75 -3.08 6.85 -24.71
N SER A 76 -3.66 7.54 -23.73
CA SER A 76 -2.91 8.42 -22.84
C SER A 76 -2.25 7.58 -21.74
N VAL A 77 -0.94 7.37 -21.87
CA VAL A 77 -0.12 6.64 -20.90
C VAL A 77 1.00 7.55 -20.41
N GLN A 78 1.23 7.56 -19.11
CA GLN A 78 2.44 8.08 -18.50
C GLN A 78 3.22 6.90 -17.94
N ALA A 79 4.51 6.81 -18.25
CA ALA A 79 5.41 5.82 -17.67
C ALA A 79 6.44 6.54 -16.79
N ILE A 80 6.62 6.08 -15.57
CA ILE A 80 7.58 6.57 -14.59
C ILE A 80 8.57 5.43 -14.36
N GLY A 81 9.80 5.58 -14.84
CA GLY A 81 10.83 4.52 -14.77
C GLY A 81 11.51 4.41 -13.42
N ALA A 82 12.20 3.30 -13.19
CA ALA A 82 12.90 3.01 -11.93
C ALA A 82 13.83 4.15 -11.48
N ALA A 83 14.62 4.71 -12.39
CA ALA A 83 15.55 5.80 -12.05
C ALA A 83 14.83 7.07 -11.54
N GLU A 84 13.62 7.36 -12.03
CA GLU A 84 12.82 8.49 -11.55
C GLU A 84 12.17 8.14 -10.20
N LEU A 85 11.67 6.91 -10.03
CA LEU A 85 11.14 6.42 -8.76
C LEU A 85 12.20 6.48 -7.66
N ASP A 86 13.40 5.97 -7.92
CA ASP A 86 14.53 6.00 -6.99
C ASP A 86 14.97 7.45 -6.67
N LEU A 87 15.09 8.32 -7.71
CA LEU A 87 15.50 9.72 -7.52
C LEU A 87 14.51 10.51 -6.65
N LYS A 88 13.23 10.17 -6.72
CA LYS A 88 12.15 10.81 -5.98
C LYS A 88 11.82 10.12 -4.65
N ASN A 89 12.55 9.06 -4.33
CA ASN A 89 12.33 8.24 -3.13
C ASN A 89 10.87 7.78 -2.99
N VAL A 90 10.33 7.22 -4.07
CA VAL A 90 8.94 6.74 -4.12
C VAL A 90 8.83 5.43 -3.36
N LYS A 91 8.10 5.43 -2.25
CA LYS A 91 7.89 4.25 -1.39
C LYS A 91 6.47 3.73 -1.41
N GLY A 92 5.50 4.60 -1.68
CA GLY A 92 4.09 4.27 -1.63
C GLY A 92 3.31 4.73 -2.86
N LEU A 93 2.04 4.42 -2.85
CA LEU A 93 1.11 4.82 -3.92
C LEU A 93 0.80 6.33 -3.88
N ASP A 94 0.86 6.95 -2.70
CA ASP A 94 0.70 8.38 -2.48
C ASP A 94 1.80 9.18 -3.17
N ASP A 95 3.03 8.70 -3.15
CA ASP A 95 4.14 9.33 -3.89
C ASP A 95 3.92 9.29 -5.40
N ILE A 96 3.33 8.20 -5.92
CA ILE A 96 2.96 8.09 -7.35
C ILE A 96 1.96 9.17 -7.74
N ALA A 97 0.98 9.49 -6.87
CA ALA A 97 0.04 10.56 -7.12
C ALA A 97 0.73 11.92 -7.26
N ASN A 98 1.79 12.17 -6.49
CA ASN A 98 2.59 13.39 -6.59
C ASN A 98 3.41 13.50 -7.88
N LEU A 99 3.73 12.39 -8.53
CA LEU A 99 4.47 12.34 -9.80
C LEU A 99 3.59 12.41 -11.04
N SER A 100 2.29 12.16 -10.90
CA SER A 100 1.35 12.15 -12.02
C SER A 100 0.33 13.28 -11.92
N PRO A 101 0.39 14.30 -12.78
CA PRO A 101 -0.54 15.42 -12.73
C PRO A 101 -2.00 15.03 -13.08
N THR A 102 -2.22 13.82 -13.54
CA THR A 102 -3.56 13.30 -13.88
C THR A 102 -4.16 12.48 -12.75
N VAL A 103 -3.37 12.11 -11.75
CA VAL A 103 -3.80 11.33 -10.59
C VAL A 103 -4.04 12.28 -9.41
N THR A 104 -5.14 12.06 -8.74
CA THR A 104 -5.45 12.72 -7.46
C THR A 104 -5.67 11.62 -6.44
N LEU A 105 -5.11 11.81 -5.25
CA LEU A 105 -5.28 10.93 -4.11
C LEU A 105 -6.20 11.60 -3.09
N ASP A 106 -7.16 10.86 -2.61
CA ASP A 106 -7.94 11.20 -1.42
C ASP A 106 -7.50 10.22 -0.32
N ALA A 107 -6.76 10.73 0.66
CA ALA A 107 -6.03 9.92 1.62
C ALA A 107 -6.39 10.26 3.07
N GLY A 108 -6.91 9.27 3.79
CA GLY A 108 -7.01 9.29 5.24
C GLY A 108 -5.83 8.59 5.94
N GLY A 109 -4.85 8.11 5.16
CA GLY A 109 -3.69 7.38 5.61
C GLY A 109 -3.42 6.14 4.75
N PRO A 110 -2.31 5.41 4.99
CA PRO A 110 -1.98 4.17 4.30
C PRO A 110 -3.12 3.15 4.36
N GLY A 111 -3.43 2.52 3.22
CA GLY A 111 -4.54 1.57 3.11
C GLY A 111 -5.94 2.18 3.18
N ASN A 112 -6.04 3.46 3.56
CA ASN A 112 -7.27 4.24 3.61
C ASN A 112 -7.25 5.34 2.54
N SER A 113 -7.02 4.95 1.30
CA SER A 113 -6.82 5.89 0.19
C SER A 113 -7.63 5.49 -1.03
N THR A 114 -8.06 6.49 -1.80
CA THR A 114 -8.74 6.29 -3.08
C THR A 114 -8.10 7.14 -4.17
N PHE A 115 -7.80 6.51 -5.30
CA PHE A 115 -7.22 7.18 -6.46
C PHE A 115 -8.29 7.61 -7.46
N TYR A 116 -8.15 8.82 -7.96
CA TYR A 116 -8.97 9.38 -9.01
C TYR A 116 -8.11 9.80 -10.20
N ILE A 117 -8.45 9.38 -11.41
CA ILE A 117 -7.78 9.83 -12.61
C ILE A 117 -8.66 10.88 -13.30
N ARG A 118 -8.07 12.07 -13.57
CA ARG A 118 -8.75 13.22 -14.18
C ARG A 118 -10.02 13.66 -13.43
N GLY A 119 -10.02 13.50 -12.11
CA GLY A 119 -11.13 13.91 -11.25
C GLY A 119 -12.39 13.04 -11.34
N VAL A 120 -12.32 11.87 -11.96
CA VAL A 120 -13.47 10.94 -12.01
C VAL A 120 -13.55 10.18 -10.71
N SER A 121 -14.48 10.58 -9.84
CA SER A 121 -14.74 10.00 -8.52
C SER A 121 -15.99 9.12 -8.54
N ASP A 122 -16.02 8.11 -7.67
CA ASP A 122 -17.19 7.30 -7.36
C ASP A 122 -18.09 7.94 -6.27
N GLY A 123 -17.57 8.99 -5.60
CA GLY A 123 -18.24 9.67 -4.50
C GLY A 123 -18.21 8.92 -3.17
N GLY A 124 -17.42 7.86 -3.07
CA GLY A 124 -17.37 6.94 -1.93
C GLY A 124 -16.27 7.22 -0.91
N PHE A 125 -15.99 8.49 -0.59
CA PHE A 125 -14.97 8.84 0.39
C PHE A 125 -15.18 8.14 1.74
N GLY A 126 -14.11 7.58 2.28
CA GLY A 126 -14.03 7.11 3.67
C GLY A 126 -14.92 5.92 4.05
N ASN A 127 -15.57 5.26 3.09
CA ASN A 127 -16.40 4.10 3.38
C ASN A 127 -15.75 2.82 2.83
N PRO A 128 -15.12 1.99 3.68
CA PRO A 128 -14.49 0.74 3.24
C PRO A 128 -15.46 -0.28 2.63
N SER A 129 -16.76 -0.15 2.93
CA SER A 129 -17.82 -0.96 2.33
C SER A 129 -18.50 -0.28 1.13
N GLY A 130 -17.91 0.80 0.62
CA GLY A 130 -18.46 1.64 -0.43
C GLY A 130 -18.46 1.02 -1.82
N ALA A 131 -18.59 1.89 -2.83
CA ALA A 131 -18.60 1.50 -4.23
C ALA A 131 -17.25 0.93 -4.66
N ALA A 132 -17.25 0.16 -5.75
CA ALA A 132 -15.99 -0.23 -6.38
C ALA A 132 -15.27 1.00 -6.93
N SER A 133 -13.95 1.08 -6.73
CA SER A 133 -13.11 2.16 -7.23
C SER A 133 -13.31 2.37 -8.74
N THR A 134 -13.22 3.62 -9.20
CA THR A 134 -13.19 3.97 -10.63
C THR A 134 -11.82 3.80 -11.27
N THR A 135 -10.77 3.75 -10.45
CA THR A 135 -9.38 3.53 -10.85
C THR A 135 -8.92 2.16 -10.41
N ALA A 136 -8.46 1.32 -11.35
CA ALA A 136 -7.92 0.02 -11.03
C ALA A 136 -6.42 0.08 -10.70
N LEU A 137 -6.00 -0.66 -9.68
CA LEU A 137 -4.60 -0.91 -9.35
C LEU A 137 -4.19 -2.31 -9.83
N TYR A 138 -3.06 -2.38 -10.51
CA TYR A 138 -2.47 -3.62 -11.01
C TYR A 138 -1.03 -3.78 -10.53
N LEU A 139 -0.67 -4.98 -10.12
CA LEU A 139 0.71 -5.40 -9.96
C LEU A 139 1.05 -6.39 -11.08
N ASP A 140 1.97 -6.01 -11.96
CA ASP A 140 2.24 -6.69 -13.22
C ASP A 140 0.93 -6.89 -14.03
N GLU A 141 0.49 -8.11 -14.25
CA GLU A 141 -0.75 -8.42 -14.98
C GLU A 141 -1.95 -8.73 -14.05
N GLN A 142 -1.78 -8.57 -12.72
CA GLN A 142 -2.75 -9.00 -11.73
C GLN A 142 -3.47 -7.82 -11.07
N PRO A 143 -4.81 -7.82 -10.99
CA PRO A 143 -5.55 -6.79 -10.29
C PRO A 143 -5.35 -6.93 -8.78
N LEU A 144 -5.09 -5.80 -8.12
CA LEU A 144 -5.11 -5.65 -6.66
C LEU A 144 -6.34 -4.87 -6.17
N THR A 145 -7.17 -4.39 -7.09
CA THR A 145 -8.36 -3.60 -6.75
C THR A 145 -9.39 -4.45 -6.03
N THR A 146 -9.78 -4.02 -4.85
CA THR A 146 -10.87 -4.61 -4.05
C THR A 146 -12.03 -3.64 -3.93
N ILE A 147 -13.15 -4.11 -3.38
CA ILE A 147 -14.24 -3.23 -2.94
C ILE A 147 -13.74 -2.47 -1.71
N GLY A 148 -14.00 -1.17 -1.68
CA GLY A 148 -13.52 -0.30 -0.63
C GLY A 148 -12.22 0.41 -0.99
N GLN A 149 -11.31 0.51 -0.03
CA GLN A 149 -10.07 1.27 -0.16
C GLN A 149 -8.98 0.48 -0.92
N THR A 150 -8.09 1.22 -1.57
CA THR A 150 -6.95 0.64 -2.28
C THR A 150 -5.91 0.13 -1.27
N PRO A 151 -5.39 -1.11 -1.42
CA PRO A 151 -4.29 -1.58 -0.59
C PRO A 151 -3.06 -0.70 -0.78
N ASP A 152 -2.36 -0.40 0.30
CA ASP A 152 -1.15 0.43 0.28
C ASP A 152 0.08 -0.42 -0.03
N LEU A 153 0.31 -0.68 -1.33
CA LEU A 153 1.44 -1.46 -1.80
C LEU A 153 2.76 -0.68 -1.66
N HIS A 154 3.77 -1.30 -1.05
CA HIS A 154 5.12 -0.76 -1.02
C HIS A 154 5.81 -0.86 -2.39
N VAL A 155 6.40 0.28 -2.82
CA VAL A 155 7.03 0.42 -4.14
C VAL A 155 8.54 0.20 -4.01
N PHE A 156 8.96 -1.07 -3.98
CA PHE A 156 10.36 -1.46 -3.97
C PHE A 156 10.66 -2.49 -5.06
N ASP A 157 11.86 -2.42 -5.65
CA ASP A 157 12.33 -3.32 -6.70
C ASP A 157 11.36 -3.35 -7.90
N VAL A 158 10.94 -2.16 -8.31
CA VAL A 158 10.01 -1.90 -9.41
C VAL A 158 10.77 -1.47 -10.65
N GLU A 159 10.32 -1.90 -11.83
CA GLU A 159 10.87 -1.50 -13.12
C GLU A 159 10.31 -0.16 -13.55
N ARG A 160 9.00 0.02 -13.41
CA ARG A 160 8.27 1.25 -13.74
C ARG A 160 6.85 1.24 -13.21
N VAL A 161 6.24 2.42 -13.20
CA VAL A 161 4.80 2.61 -12.97
C VAL A 161 4.17 3.18 -14.23
N GLU A 162 3.07 2.58 -14.69
CA GLU A 162 2.30 3.04 -15.84
C GLU A 162 0.95 3.60 -15.36
N VAL A 163 0.63 4.85 -15.70
CA VAL A 163 -0.67 5.48 -15.44
C VAL A 163 -1.42 5.59 -16.77
N LEU A 164 -2.48 4.80 -16.90
CA LEU A 164 -3.33 4.75 -18.07
C LEU A 164 -4.57 5.61 -17.82
N SER A 165 -4.70 6.72 -18.50
CA SER A 165 -5.80 7.65 -18.33
C SER A 165 -6.95 7.38 -19.30
N GLY A 166 -8.17 7.30 -18.78
CA GLY A 166 -9.41 7.05 -19.52
C GLY A 166 -9.91 5.62 -19.41
N PRO A 167 -11.12 5.32 -19.91
CA PRO A 167 -11.76 4.01 -19.74
C PRO A 167 -10.94 2.86 -20.32
N GLN A 168 -10.64 1.86 -19.50
CA GLN A 168 -9.84 0.67 -19.84
C GLN A 168 -10.59 -0.65 -19.60
N GLY A 169 -11.90 -0.59 -19.35
CA GLY A 169 -12.69 -1.77 -18.96
C GLY A 169 -12.64 -2.95 -19.93
N THR A 170 -12.38 -2.72 -21.23
CA THR A 170 -12.30 -3.80 -22.22
C THR A 170 -11.09 -4.71 -22.03
N LEU A 171 -9.94 -4.15 -21.61
CA LEU A 171 -8.68 -4.89 -21.42
C LEU A 171 -8.44 -5.25 -19.96
N TYR A 172 -8.96 -4.44 -19.04
CA TYR A 172 -8.65 -4.51 -17.61
C TYR A 172 -9.86 -4.83 -16.73
N GLY A 173 -11.07 -4.92 -17.30
CA GLY A 173 -12.26 -5.33 -16.57
C GLY A 173 -12.83 -4.26 -15.64
N SER A 174 -13.32 -4.69 -14.47
CA SER A 174 -13.96 -3.82 -13.49
C SER A 174 -13.00 -2.79 -12.89
N SER A 175 -13.54 -1.72 -12.30
CA SER A 175 -12.80 -0.62 -11.66
C SER A 175 -11.86 0.19 -12.58
N SER A 176 -11.94 -0.02 -13.91
CA SER A 176 -11.12 0.67 -14.90
C SER A 176 -11.89 1.74 -15.67
N THR A 177 -12.80 2.45 -15.00
CA THR A 177 -13.67 3.45 -15.64
C THR A 177 -12.95 4.77 -15.88
N SER A 178 -12.14 5.23 -14.93
CA SER A 178 -11.31 6.44 -15.06
C SER A 178 -9.93 6.15 -15.62
N GLY A 179 -9.44 4.94 -15.42
CA GLY A 179 -8.13 4.48 -15.85
C GLY A 179 -7.52 3.44 -14.92
N ASN A 180 -6.22 3.18 -15.10
CA ASN A 180 -5.49 2.20 -14.31
C ASN A 180 -4.14 2.76 -13.87
N ILE A 181 -3.70 2.32 -12.70
CA ILE A 181 -2.32 2.43 -12.24
C ILE A 181 -1.73 1.02 -12.26
N LYS A 182 -0.65 0.81 -13.03
CA LYS A 182 0.07 -0.47 -13.10
C LYS A 182 1.46 -0.31 -12.52
N ILE A 183 1.80 -1.14 -11.58
CA ILE A 183 3.14 -1.28 -11.02
C ILE A 183 3.78 -2.49 -11.67
N ILE A 184 4.86 -2.28 -12.40
CA ILE A 184 5.59 -3.34 -13.11
C ILE A 184 6.86 -3.65 -12.32
N THR A 185 6.95 -4.86 -11.79
CA THR A 185 8.09 -5.28 -10.98
C THR A 185 9.26 -5.74 -11.83
N LYS A 186 10.49 -5.62 -11.31
CA LYS A 186 11.67 -6.13 -12.01
C LYS A 186 11.57 -7.64 -12.19
N LYS A 187 11.81 -8.10 -13.42
CA LYS A 187 11.79 -9.53 -13.76
C LYS A 187 13.09 -10.20 -13.33
N PRO A 188 13.03 -11.50 -12.97
CA PRO A 188 14.24 -12.30 -12.80
C PRO A 188 15.09 -12.33 -14.07
N ASP A 189 16.40 -12.13 -13.92
CA ASP A 189 17.39 -12.14 -15.02
C ASP A 189 18.22 -13.41 -14.98
N VAL A 190 18.27 -14.14 -16.09
CA VAL A 190 19.05 -15.38 -16.23
C VAL A 190 20.54 -15.13 -16.51
N SER A 191 20.94 -13.90 -16.80
CA SER A 191 22.30 -13.58 -17.25
C SER A 191 23.29 -13.46 -16.09
N SER A 192 22.87 -12.99 -14.93
CA SER A 192 23.77 -12.69 -13.83
C SER A 192 23.12 -12.78 -12.44
N ILE A 193 23.95 -13.07 -11.44
CA ILE A 193 23.56 -12.82 -10.05
C ILE A 193 23.63 -11.30 -9.83
N ASP A 194 22.56 -10.75 -9.29
CA ASP A 194 22.47 -9.35 -8.90
C ASP A 194 21.86 -9.25 -7.50
N TYR A 195 22.33 -8.31 -6.70
CA TYR A 195 21.78 -8.07 -5.36
C TYR A 195 21.98 -6.62 -4.96
N GLY A 196 21.12 -6.14 -4.12
CA GLY A 196 21.21 -4.80 -3.55
C GLY A 196 20.49 -4.75 -2.22
N PHE A 197 20.81 -3.70 -1.48
CA PHE A 197 20.09 -3.32 -0.27
C PHE A 197 20.08 -1.80 -0.16
N ASP A 198 19.03 -1.29 0.43
CA ASP A 198 18.92 0.10 0.84
C ASP A 198 18.62 0.16 2.34
N VAL A 199 19.21 1.14 3.02
CA VAL A 199 18.98 1.41 4.44
C VAL A 199 18.80 2.90 4.60
N GLU A 200 17.65 3.28 5.07
CA GLU A 200 17.31 4.68 5.33
C GLU A 200 17.08 4.90 6.82
N TYR A 201 17.54 6.05 7.28
CA TYR A 201 17.24 6.56 8.60
C TYR A 201 16.94 8.05 8.47
N GLY A 202 15.72 8.41 8.82
CA GLY A 202 15.20 9.77 8.75
C GLY A 202 14.77 10.31 10.12
N SER A 203 14.49 11.60 10.17
CA SER A 203 13.87 12.24 11.32
C SER A 203 12.93 13.33 10.84
N ILE A 204 11.71 13.27 11.28
CA ILE A 204 10.69 14.28 11.00
C ILE A 204 10.83 15.40 12.04
N THR A 205 10.83 16.65 11.61
CA THR A 205 10.87 17.79 12.53
C THR A 205 9.59 17.82 13.37
N ASP A 206 9.72 17.82 14.70
CA ASP A 206 8.63 17.65 15.65
C ASP A 206 7.80 16.38 15.34
N GLY A 207 8.46 15.27 15.09
CA GLY A 207 7.93 13.94 14.87
C GLY A 207 8.97 12.90 15.22
N SER A 208 8.63 11.64 15.09
CA SER A 208 9.52 10.52 15.39
C SER A 208 10.49 10.20 14.24
N ASN A 209 11.33 9.19 14.42
CA ASN A 209 12.31 8.79 13.43
C ASN A 209 11.69 7.78 12.45
N ASP A 210 12.16 7.83 11.21
CA ASP A 210 11.85 6.87 10.17
C ASP A 210 13.03 5.92 9.97
N GLU A 211 12.75 4.64 9.82
CA GLU A 211 13.75 3.61 9.56
C GLU A 211 13.25 2.69 8.45
N SER A 212 14.10 2.37 7.47
CA SER A 212 13.77 1.34 6.49
C SER A 212 14.97 0.48 6.14
N LEU A 213 14.68 -0.78 5.85
CA LEU A 213 15.61 -1.75 5.30
C LEU A 213 14.94 -2.46 4.14
N GLU A 214 15.54 -2.35 2.97
CA GLU A 214 15.09 -3.00 1.75
C GLU A 214 16.22 -3.81 1.15
N ALA A 215 15.92 -4.98 0.60
CA ALA A 215 16.93 -5.82 -0.03
C ALA A 215 16.33 -6.65 -1.16
N PHE A 216 17.14 -6.91 -2.19
CA PHE A 216 16.80 -7.87 -3.22
C PHE A 216 17.98 -8.76 -3.60
N ILE A 217 17.68 -9.93 -4.13
CA ILE A 217 18.63 -10.83 -4.77
C ILE A 217 18.01 -11.44 -6.02
N ASN A 218 18.77 -11.46 -7.10
CA ASN A 218 18.47 -12.14 -8.35
C ASN A 218 19.44 -13.30 -8.55
N MET A 219 18.91 -14.49 -8.80
CA MET A 219 19.74 -15.69 -8.95
C MET A 219 19.32 -16.48 -10.20
N PRO A 220 20.21 -16.62 -11.21
CA PRO A 220 20.02 -17.61 -12.25
C PRO A 220 20.02 -19.04 -11.67
N LEU A 221 19.00 -19.81 -12.00
CA LEU A 221 18.88 -21.23 -11.63
C LEU A 221 19.29 -22.16 -12.78
N GLY A 222 19.47 -21.62 -13.97
CA GLY A 222 19.86 -22.32 -15.17
C GLY A 222 19.94 -21.38 -16.37
N ALA A 223 20.05 -21.92 -17.58
CA ALA A 223 20.17 -21.12 -18.78
C ALA A 223 18.91 -20.29 -19.08
N ASN A 224 17.74 -20.79 -18.68
CA ASN A 224 16.45 -20.21 -19.05
C ASN A 224 15.56 -19.95 -17.81
N THR A 225 16.10 -20.05 -16.61
CA THR A 225 15.32 -19.91 -15.38
C THR A 225 16.08 -19.07 -14.37
N ALA A 226 15.40 -18.10 -13.78
CA ALA A 226 15.93 -17.30 -12.68
C ALA A 226 14.87 -17.04 -11.62
N VAL A 227 15.31 -16.75 -10.41
CA VAL A 227 14.48 -16.31 -9.29
C VAL A 227 14.96 -14.94 -8.81
N ARG A 228 14.01 -14.07 -8.50
CA ARG A 228 14.25 -12.78 -7.84
C ARG A 228 13.46 -12.74 -6.55
N ILE A 229 14.11 -12.36 -5.47
CA ILE A 229 13.51 -12.22 -4.15
C ILE A 229 13.77 -10.79 -3.70
N SER A 230 12.73 -10.09 -3.28
CA SER A 230 12.84 -8.80 -2.61
C SER A 230 12.10 -8.83 -1.29
N ALA A 231 12.61 -8.11 -0.29
CA ALA A 231 12.02 -8.01 1.03
C ALA A 231 12.27 -6.61 1.60
N TYR A 232 11.38 -6.15 2.43
CA TYR A 232 11.44 -4.84 3.06
C TYR A 232 10.83 -4.87 4.47
N ASP A 233 11.34 -3.97 5.30
CA ASP A 233 10.84 -3.66 6.63
C ASP A 233 11.03 -2.17 6.85
N LEU A 234 9.95 -1.45 7.15
CA LEU A 234 9.98 -0.01 7.32
C LEU A 234 9.09 0.40 8.48
N GLN A 235 9.55 1.43 9.16
CA GLN A 235 8.85 2.10 10.23
C GLN A 235 8.88 3.60 9.98
N ASP A 236 7.72 4.20 9.76
CA ASP A 236 7.53 5.64 9.74
C ASP A 236 7.04 6.09 11.12
N GLY A 237 7.78 6.98 11.74
CA GLY A 237 7.64 7.26 13.17
C GLY A 237 6.48 8.16 13.56
N GLY A 238 5.63 8.56 12.62
CA GLY A 238 4.52 9.48 12.88
C GLY A 238 4.93 10.94 13.05
N TRP A 239 3.95 11.84 13.00
CA TRP A 239 4.15 13.29 13.05
C TRP A 239 2.91 14.08 13.48
N ILE A 240 1.86 13.38 13.90
CA ILE A 240 0.61 13.97 14.39
C ILE A 240 0.47 13.62 15.87
N ASP A 241 0.21 14.62 16.70
CA ASP A 241 0.00 14.45 18.11
C ASP A 241 -1.49 14.33 18.42
N ASN A 242 -1.88 13.31 19.17
CA ASN A 242 -3.19 13.26 19.79
C ASN A 242 -3.13 13.96 21.15
N GLU A 243 -3.51 15.22 21.17
CA GLU A 243 -3.39 16.12 22.32
C GLU A 243 -4.34 15.75 23.45
N LEU A 244 -3.83 15.82 24.68
CA LEU A 244 -4.66 15.63 25.85
C LEU A 244 -5.76 16.67 25.94
N THR A 245 -7.00 16.24 25.88
CA THR A 245 -8.16 17.11 25.95
C THR A 245 -9.32 16.52 26.73
N SER A 246 -10.29 17.36 27.05
CA SER A 246 -11.57 16.94 27.62
C SER A 246 -12.71 17.66 26.93
N LYS A 247 -13.83 16.98 26.75
CA LYS A 247 -15.02 17.49 26.12
C LYS A 247 -16.22 17.34 27.02
N THR A 248 -16.98 18.42 27.21
CA THR A 248 -18.23 18.40 27.95
C THR A 248 -19.39 18.59 26.97
N PHE A 249 -20.27 17.62 26.88
CA PHE A 249 -21.46 17.70 26.05
C PHE A 249 -22.47 18.68 26.67
N THR A 250 -22.90 19.64 25.85
CA THR A 250 -23.65 20.82 26.33
C THR A 250 -25.01 20.46 26.93
N ASN A 251 -25.73 19.48 26.38
CA ASN A 251 -27.08 19.16 26.83
C ASN A 251 -27.08 18.22 28.04
N SER A 252 -26.21 17.23 28.05
CA SER A 252 -26.13 16.25 29.17
C SER A 252 -25.25 16.69 30.32
N GLY A 253 -24.30 17.61 30.09
CA GLY A 253 -23.25 17.97 31.05
C GLY A 253 -22.24 16.82 31.26
N TYR A 254 -22.28 15.76 30.49
CA TYR A 254 -21.33 14.65 30.57
C TYR A 254 -19.97 15.09 30.00
N THR A 255 -18.91 14.69 30.69
CA THR A 255 -17.54 15.01 30.28
C THR A 255 -16.78 13.73 29.99
N ILE A 256 -16.11 13.69 28.88
CA ILE A 256 -15.13 12.67 28.51
C ILE A 256 -13.75 13.31 28.42
N ASP A 257 -12.72 12.52 28.62
CA ASP A 257 -11.34 12.89 28.31
C ASP A 257 -10.65 11.78 27.51
N ASN A 258 -9.56 12.14 26.84
CA ASN A 258 -8.79 11.21 26.04
C ASN A 258 -7.46 10.80 26.70
N SER A 259 -7.34 10.93 28.01
CA SER A 259 -6.10 10.64 28.73
C SER A 259 -5.55 9.22 28.55
N ALA A 260 -6.40 8.27 28.14
CA ALA A 260 -6.00 6.92 27.83
C ALA A 260 -5.38 6.76 26.43
N HIS A 261 -5.59 7.74 25.54
CA HIS A 261 -5.24 7.67 24.10
C HIS A 261 -4.38 8.86 23.65
N ALA A 262 -4.17 9.88 24.50
CA ALA A 262 -3.27 10.99 24.21
C ALA A 262 -1.84 10.47 24.05
N LYS A 263 -1.24 10.76 22.88
CA LYS A 263 0.07 10.23 22.48
C LYS A 263 0.71 11.17 21.46
N ASP A 264 1.97 11.49 21.63
CA ASP A 264 2.77 12.16 20.61
C ASP A 264 2.98 11.22 19.43
N ASP A 265 3.05 11.77 18.20
CA ASP A 265 3.35 11.03 16.98
C ASP A 265 2.45 9.79 16.77
N TYR A 266 1.14 9.91 17.04
CA TYR A 266 0.24 8.76 17.12
C TYR A 266 -0.02 8.04 15.80
N ASN A 267 0.30 8.67 14.67
CA ASN A 267 0.07 8.16 13.31
C ASN A 267 1.27 7.38 12.74
N GLU A 268 1.97 6.64 13.56
CA GLU A 268 3.07 5.75 13.15
C GLU A 268 2.60 4.67 12.16
N LEU A 269 3.47 4.28 11.22
CA LEU A 269 3.24 3.21 10.27
C LEU A 269 4.36 2.18 10.36
N ASN A 270 4.00 0.91 10.53
CA ASN A 270 4.90 -0.22 10.40
C ASN A 270 4.48 -1.05 9.17
N LYS A 271 5.41 -1.32 8.26
CA LYS A 271 5.13 -2.08 7.05
C LYS A 271 6.26 -3.06 6.78
N SER A 272 5.92 -4.31 6.54
CA SER A 272 6.89 -5.32 6.14
C SER A 272 6.33 -6.22 5.06
N GLY A 273 7.20 -6.78 4.23
CA GLY A 273 6.73 -7.67 3.18
C GLY A 273 7.88 -8.31 2.39
N TYR A 274 7.49 -9.23 1.53
CA TYR A 274 8.42 -9.86 0.60
C TYR A 274 7.74 -10.22 -0.71
N ARG A 275 8.52 -10.28 -1.78
CA ARG A 275 8.11 -10.77 -3.08
C ARG A 275 9.10 -11.80 -3.60
N ILE A 276 8.58 -12.93 -4.08
CA ILE A 276 9.36 -13.98 -4.73
C ILE A 276 8.83 -14.13 -6.15
N ARG A 277 9.68 -13.95 -7.15
CA ARG A 277 9.32 -14.09 -8.56
C ARG A 277 10.22 -15.10 -9.23
N LEU A 278 9.65 -16.08 -9.93
CA LEU A 278 10.34 -17.07 -10.73
C LEU A 278 9.96 -16.84 -12.19
N ALA A 279 10.95 -16.64 -13.04
CA ALA A 279 10.75 -16.60 -14.48
C ALA A 279 11.49 -17.74 -15.17
N SER A 280 10.85 -18.38 -16.15
CA SER A 280 11.44 -19.48 -16.90
C SER A 280 10.95 -19.46 -18.35
N GLU A 281 11.87 -19.66 -19.29
CA GLU A 281 11.51 -19.94 -20.69
C GLU A 281 11.51 -21.45 -20.92
N ILE A 282 10.36 -22.02 -21.30
CA ILE A 282 10.17 -23.43 -21.55
C ILE A 282 9.59 -23.60 -22.96
N MET A 283 10.34 -24.21 -23.88
CA MET A 283 9.90 -24.44 -25.27
C MET A 283 9.41 -23.16 -25.95
N SER A 284 10.14 -22.05 -25.78
CA SER A 284 9.78 -20.70 -26.30
C SER A 284 8.49 -20.13 -25.72
N GLN A 285 8.05 -20.62 -24.57
CA GLN A 285 6.97 -20.04 -23.78
C GLN A 285 7.53 -19.44 -22.51
N ASN A 286 7.08 -18.27 -22.14
CA ASN A 286 7.49 -17.58 -20.94
C ASN A 286 6.54 -17.95 -19.79
N LEU A 287 7.08 -18.54 -18.75
CA LEU A 287 6.41 -18.79 -17.49
C LEU A 287 6.89 -17.77 -16.45
N ASP A 288 5.96 -17.13 -15.76
CA ASP A 288 6.21 -16.20 -14.66
C ASP A 288 5.32 -16.59 -13.49
N LEU A 289 5.92 -16.87 -12.34
CA LEU A 289 5.23 -17.17 -11.09
C LEU A 289 5.68 -16.14 -10.07
N SER A 290 4.72 -15.46 -9.43
CA SER A 290 4.98 -14.46 -8.39
C SER A 290 4.18 -14.76 -7.13
N LEU A 291 4.81 -14.56 -5.99
CA LEU A 291 4.23 -14.54 -4.66
C LEU A 291 4.58 -13.20 -4.02
N LEU A 292 3.59 -12.54 -3.46
CA LEU A 292 3.72 -11.33 -2.65
C LEU A 292 2.99 -11.54 -1.33
N ASP A 293 3.57 -11.03 -0.25
CA ASP A 293 2.95 -10.97 1.07
C ASP A 293 3.37 -9.66 1.72
N GLN A 294 2.41 -8.92 2.28
CA GLN A 294 2.65 -7.64 2.96
C GLN A 294 1.72 -7.51 4.15
N THR A 295 2.27 -7.02 5.24
CA THR A 295 1.57 -6.59 6.46
C THR A 295 1.83 -5.12 6.70
N SER A 296 0.78 -4.36 7.03
CA SER A 296 0.87 -2.95 7.40
C SER A 296 0.05 -2.70 8.66
N GLU A 297 0.64 -2.02 9.65
CA GLU A 297 -0.01 -1.56 10.86
C GLU A 297 0.12 -0.04 10.93
N PHE A 298 -1.00 0.66 11.00
CA PHE A 298 -1.07 2.11 10.97
C PHE A 298 -1.81 2.64 12.21
N GLY A 299 -1.14 3.49 12.99
CA GLY A 299 -1.59 3.87 14.34
C GLY A 299 -2.70 4.91 14.41
N GLY A 300 -2.95 5.69 13.36
CA GLY A 300 -3.99 6.72 13.38
C GLY A 300 -4.14 7.48 12.08
N SER A 301 -5.28 8.15 11.89
CA SER A 301 -5.58 8.88 10.65
C SER A 301 -4.65 10.09 10.43
N TRP A 302 -4.45 10.48 9.15
CA TRP A 302 -3.69 11.68 8.78
C TRP A 302 -4.50 12.98 8.94
N GLU A 303 -5.62 12.91 9.60
CA GLU A 303 -6.45 14.08 9.85
C GLU A 303 -5.92 14.90 11.01
N THR A 304 -5.87 16.22 10.81
CA THR A 304 -5.46 17.20 11.83
C THR A 304 -6.57 18.20 12.07
N ASP A 305 -6.66 18.74 13.29
CA ASP A 305 -7.59 19.81 13.66
C ASP A 305 -6.81 21.08 13.99
N GLU A 306 -6.91 22.09 13.11
CA GLU A 306 -6.26 23.40 13.32
C GLU A 306 -6.70 24.09 14.63
N ALA A 307 -7.87 23.77 15.16
CA ALA A 307 -8.36 24.34 16.41
C ALA A 307 -7.64 23.75 17.64
N VAL A 308 -7.10 22.54 17.52
CA VAL A 308 -6.28 21.88 18.54
C VAL A 308 -4.84 22.35 18.44
N GLY A 309 -4.27 22.31 17.24
CA GLY A 309 -2.89 22.73 17.03
C GLY A 309 -2.37 22.37 15.64
N PRO A 310 -1.18 22.89 15.27
CA PRO A 310 -0.54 22.47 14.03
C PRO A 310 -0.10 21.00 14.14
N ARG A 311 -0.53 20.17 13.22
CA ARG A 311 -0.26 18.72 13.22
C ARG A 311 -0.76 18.00 14.47
N SER A 312 -1.87 18.47 15.02
CA SER A 312 -2.48 17.88 16.21
C SER A 312 -3.95 17.56 15.92
N ASN A 313 -4.48 16.66 16.71
CA ASN A 313 -5.92 16.38 16.80
C ASN A 313 -6.31 16.03 18.25
N SER A 314 -7.56 15.67 18.46
CA SER A 314 -8.08 15.24 19.76
C SER A 314 -8.98 14.02 19.60
N ARG A 315 -8.38 12.86 19.48
CA ARG A 315 -9.10 11.58 19.38
C ARG A 315 -9.38 11.03 20.77
N PHE A 316 -10.61 10.66 21.04
CA PHE A 316 -11.09 10.16 22.32
C PHE A 316 -11.06 8.62 22.40
N ASN A 317 -10.98 7.96 21.26
CA ASN A 317 -10.86 6.52 21.13
C ASN A 317 -9.61 6.16 20.35
N GLU A 318 -9.14 4.93 20.57
CA GLU A 318 -8.02 4.39 19.82
C GLU A 318 -8.36 4.29 18.32
N GLU A 319 -7.47 4.78 17.48
CA GLU A 319 -7.52 4.57 16.03
C GLU A 319 -6.44 3.57 15.65
N HIS A 320 -6.75 2.66 14.75
CA HIS A 320 -5.78 1.77 14.12
C HIS A 320 -6.30 1.30 12.77
N PHE A 321 -5.38 0.91 11.91
CA PHE A 321 -5.69 0.32 10.62
C PHE A 321 -4.63 -0.75 10.31
N ASP A 322 -5.07 -2.01 10.27
CA ASP A 322 -4.24 -3.15 9.92
C ASP A 322 -4.65 -3.63 8.52
N ASP A 323 -3.70 -3.79 7.62
CA ASP A 323 -3.91 -4.21 6.24
C ASP A 323 -2.92 -5.32 5.88
N ASP A 324 -3.39 -6.55 5.94
CA ASP A 324 -2.61 -7.74 5.60
C ASP A 324 -3.08 -8.28 4.26
N PHE A 325 -2.19 -8.43 3.30
CA PHE A 325 -2.56 -9.05 2.05
C PHE A 325 -1.50 -9.96 1.46
N SER A 326 -1.96 -10.95 0.71
CA SER A 326 -1.11 -11.85 -0.04
C SER A 326 -1.62 -12.06 -1.45
N GLN A 327 -0.71 -12.25 -2.39
CA GLN A 327 -1.02 -12.52 -3.79
C GLN A 327 -0.13 -13.65 -4.31
N ILE A 328 -0.76 -14.60 -5.00
CA ILE A 328 -0.06 -15.56 -5.86
C ILE A 328 -0.54 -15.37 -7.29
N SER A 329 0.38 -15.33 -8.24
CA SER A 329 0.05 -15.18 -9.64
C SER A 329 0.89 -16.08 -10.54
N LEU A 330 0.27 -16.54 -11.62
CA LEU A 330 0.89 -17.33 -12.67
C LEU A 330 0.57 -16.65 -14.00
N SER A 331 1.61 -16.34 -14.78
CA SER A 331 1.47 -15.91 -16.17
C SER A 331 2.18 -16.87 -17.10
N LEU A 332 1.53 -17.19 -18.21
CA LEU A 332 2.08 -17.98 -19.30
C LEU A 332 1.86 -17.20 -20.61
N SER A 333 2.93 -16.92 -21.34
CA SER A 333 2.85 -16.15 -22.57
C SER A 333 3.79 -16.71 -23.64
N GLY A 334 3.46 -16.48 -24.90
CA GLY A 334 4.28 -16.90 -26.02
C GLY A 334 3.54 -16.86 -27.34
N ASP A 335 4.17 -17.39 -28.37
CA ASP A 335 3.64 -17.44 -29.72
C ASP A 335 2.98 -18.78 -29.99
N LEU A 336 1.72 -18.76 -30.45
CA LEU A 336 1.05 -19.94 -31.00
C LEU A 336 1.37 -20.12 -32.50
N SER A 337 1.68 -19.04 -33.18
CA SER A 337 2.11 -19.03 -34.57
C SER A 337 2.75 -17.66 -34.88
N ASP A 338 3.35 -17.50 -36.08
CA ASP A 338 4.01 -16.25 -36.53
C ASP A 338 3.13 -14.98 -36.40
N ASN A 339 1.81 -15.12 -36.26
CA ASN A 339 0.86 -14.00 -36.21
C ASN A 339 -0.07 -14.05 -35.00
N VAL A 340 0.12 -14.99 -34.07
CA VAL A 340 -0.77 -15.18 -32.91
C VAL A 340 0.06 -15.32 -31.65
N GLU A 341 0.05 -14.28 -30.86
CA GLU A 341 0.57 -14.26 -29.50
C GLU A 341 -0.55 -14.57 -28.51
N TYR A 342 -0.21 -15.13 -27.37
CA TYR A 342 -1.15 -15.32 -26.26
C TYR A 342 -0.51 -14.93 -24.92
N ILE A 343 -1.35 -14.49 -24.02
CA ILE A 343 -1.06 -14.36 -22.60
C ILE A 343 -2.20 -14.99 -21.80
N PHE A 344 -1.85 -15.88 -20.90
CA PHE A 344 -2.76 -16.46 -19.93
C PHE A 344 -2.27 -16.07 -18.54
N THR A 345 -3.17 -15.52 -17.71
CA THR A 345 -2.88 -15.16 -16.32
C THR A 345 -3.91 -15.75 -15.39
N ALA A 346 -3.46 -16.23 -14.24
CA ALA A 346 -4.30 -16.68 -13.15
C ALA A 346 -3.72 -16.16 -11.84
N SER A 347 -4.56 -15.65 -10.96
CA SER A 347 -4.13 -15.15 -9.65
C SER A 347 -5.15 -15.42 -8.56
N SER A 348 -4.65 -15.42 -7.33
CA SER A 348 -5.45 -15.31 -6.12
C SER A 348 -4.90 -14.16 -5.31
N PHE A 349 -5.79 -13.29 -4.84
CA PHE A 349 -5.51 -12.18 -3.94
C PHE A 349 -6.38 -12.35 -2.72
N ASP A 350 -5.77 -12.28 -1.55
CA ASP A 350 -6.43 -12.38 -0.26
C ASP A 350 -6.02 -11.17 0.57
N ARG A 351 -6.98 -10.46 1.15
CA ARG A 351 -6.73 -9.26 1.95
C ARG A 351 -7.62 -9.26 3.17
N ASP A 352 -7.02 -9.02 4.32
CA ASP A 352 -7.69 -8.85 5.60
C ASP A 352 -7.45 -7.41 6.08
N VAL A 353 -8.52 -6.69 6.38
CA VAL A 353 -8.46 -5.31 6.86
C VAL A 353 -9.21 -5.22 8.18
N ASN A 354 -8.53 -4.70 9.20
CA ASN A 354 -9.11 -4.42 10.50
C ASN A 354 -8.84 -2.96 10.87
N TYR A 355 -9.88 -2.20 11.16
CA TYR A 355 -9.71 -0.78 11.46
C TYR A 355 -10.68 -0.29 12.50
N THR A 356 -10.25 0.74 13.22
CA THR A 356 -11.08 1.52 14.15
C THR A 356 -10.80 3.01 13.93
N TYR A 357 -11.87 3.80 13.80
CA TYR A 357 -11.81 5.25 13.72
C TYR A 357 -12.58 5.90 14.86
N ASP A 358 -12.10 7.04 15.31
CA ASP A 358 -12.80 7.87 16.27
C ASP A 358 -13.84 8.78 15.60
N TYR A 359 -15.11 8.52 15.87
CA TYR A 359 -16.23 9.32 15.39
C TYR A 359 -16.82 10.26 16.47
N SER A 360 -16.07 10.56 17.53
CA SER A 360 -16.56 11.38 18.65
C SER A 360 -16.98 12.79 18.21
N GLU A 361 -16.32 13.37 17.22
CA GLU A 361 -16.70 14.68 16.67
C GLU A 361 -17.99 14.63 15.86
N TYR A 362 -18.21 13.55 15.12
CA TYR A 362 -19.44 13.31 14.36
C TYR A 362 -20.65 13.23 15.26
N VAL A 363 -20.52 12.60 16.43
CA VAL A 363 -21.58 12.53 17.44
C VAL A 363 -22.00 13.92 17.93
N GLU A 364 -21.05 14.83 18.10
CA GLU A 364 -21.35 16.23 18.46
C GLU A 364 -22.11 16.98 17.36
N TYR A 365 -21.65 16.84 16.11
CA TYR A 365 -22.29 17.51 14.96
C TYR A 365 -23.80 17.20 14.87
N TYR A 366 -24.20 16.00 15.21
CA TYR A 366 -25.59 15.59 15.22
C TYR A 366 -26.32 15.82 16.55
N ASN A 367 -25.69 16.54 17.53
CA ASN A 367 -26.22 16.78 18.88
C ASN A 367 -26.54 15.50 19.66
N TYR A 368 -25.82 14.42 19.40
CA TYR A 368 -25.90 13.22 20.22
C TYR A 368 -25.14 13.45 21.51
N ASP A 369 -25.86 13.64 22.59
CA ASP A 369 -25.31 14.00 23.87
C ASP A 369 -25.13 12.80 24.79
N GLY A 370 -23.95 12.19 24.78
CA GLY A 370 -23.47 11.31 25.83
C GLY A 370 -24.44 10.23 26.32
N PRO A 371 -24.17 9.59 27.47
CA PRO A 371 -24.91 8.42 27.93
C PRO A 371 -26.35 8.68 28.41
N THR A 372 -26.82 9.94 28.38
CA THR A 372 -28.20 10.29 28.73
C THR A 372 -29.12 10.44 27.51
N TYR A 373 -28.61 10.20 26.34
CA TYR A 373 -29.42 10.22 25.12
C TYR A 373 -30.39 9.04 25.14
N THR A 374 -31.68 9.34 25.21
CA THR A 374 -32.73 8.35 24.97
C THR A 374 -32.90 8.23 23.47
N CYS A 375 -32.31 7.20 22.90
CA CYS A 375 -32.48 6.90 21.48
C CYS A 375 -33.95 6.73 21.16
N ASP A 376 -34.45 7.47 20.17
CA ASP A 376 -35.76 7.15 19.64
C ASP A 376 -35.67 5.96 18.67
N TYR A 377 -36.81 5.45 18.20
CA TYR A 377 -36.86 4.26 17.33
C TYR A 377 -36.07 4.41 16.03
N TYR A 378 -35.85 5.63 15.54
CA TYR A 378 -35.08 5.92 14.34
C TYR A 378 -33.58 5.78 14.59
N ASP A 379 -33.08 6.24 15.72
CA ASP A 379 -31.67 6.19 16.08
C ASP A 379 -31.21 4.76 16.35
N TYR A 380 -32.06 3.93 16.95
CA TYR A 380 -31.78 2.51 17.15
C TYR A 380 -31.68 1.69 15.84
N TYR A 381 -32.43 2.05 14.81
CA TYR A 381 -32.50 1.25 13.58
C TYR A 381 -31.48 1.66 12.50
N TYR A 382 -31.01 2.92 12.50
CA TYR A 382 -30.12 3.45 11.48
C TYR A 382 -28.67 3.63 11.95
N TYR A 383 -28.41 3.71 13.23
CA TYR A 383 -27.08 3.97 13.80
C TYR A 383 -26.71 2.88 14.81
N TYR A 384 -26.20 1.77 14.32
CA TYR A 384 -25.77 0.63 15.13
C TYR A 384 -24.69 1.02 16.15
N ASN A 385 -24.95 0.73 17.43
CA ASN A 385 -24.00 0.78 18.54
C ASN A 385 -23.41 2.15 18.93
N ILE A 386 -24.23 3.15 19.15
CA ILE A 386 -23.80 4.23 20.05
C ILE A 386 -23.77 3.62 21.46
N SER A 387 -22.55 3.46 22.04
CA SER A 387 -22.40 2.94 23.39
C SER A 387 -23.09 3.90 24.36
N GLY A 388 -24.23 3.49 24.90
CA GLY A 388 -25.06 4.32 25.78
C GLY A 388 -26.54 4.35 25.40
N CYS A 389 -26.91 3.98 24.18
CA CYS A 389 -28.30 3.75 23.84
C CYS A 389 -28.79 2.49 24.56
N GLN A 390 -29.73 2.64 25.47
CA GLN A 390 -30.47 1.53 26.06
C GLN A 390 -31.81 1.40 25.34
N ASP A 391 -32.19 0.16 25.04
CA ASP A 391 -33.52 -0.19 24.53
C ASP A 391 -34.58 0.41 25.46
N PRO A 392 -35.59 1.14 24.94
CA PRO A 392 -36.61 1.78 25.75
C PRO A 392 -37.48 0.80 26.54
#